data_381c06d355219b93c5d37558f720eea0
#
_entry.id   381c06d355219b93c5d37558f720eea0
#
_cell.length_a   1.000
_cell.length_b   1.000
_cell.length_c   1.000
_cell.angle_alpha   90.00
_cell.angle_beta   90.00
_cell.angle_gamma   90.00
#
_symmetry.space_group_name_H-M   'P 1'
#
loop_
_entity.id
_entity.type
_entity.pdbx_description
1 polymer ?
#
loop_
_entity_poly.entity_id
_entity_poly.type
_entity_poly.pdbx_seq_one_letter_code
_entity_poly.pdbx_strand_id
1 'polypeptide(L)'
;MNVIRLFVVAGIACALSDRPAAAQTAAPKPPTPKISTATKQKAAEKNTNPDALVLADFQKRIDAYMAIHKEAAKGGPPLKETNNPAEIKTAQDALGARIRAARATAKAGDIMTPEIQNKFRRLMYPVVTAPAPQGTAGRTVKADVKEELKENSEERKEEGGKPVPLKVNATYPSDTPLPTTPPQVLMNLPKLPEQLEYRIVGKNLIIRDVEANIIVDFVPNAVQ
;
A
#
# COMPACT_ATOMS: atom_id res chain seq x y z
N MET A 1 -43.14 -23.70 0.81
CA MET A 1 -43.99 -23.81 -0.40
C MET A 1 -43.06 -23.84 -1.61
N ASN A 2 -43.06 -25.03 -2.26
CA ASN A 2 -42.23 -25.37 -3.43
C ASN A 2 -42.67 -24.59 -4.67
N VAL A 3 -41.71 -24.25 -5.53
CA VAL A 3 -41.96 -24.37 -6.99
C VAL A 3 -40.63 -24.71 -7.70
N ILE A 4 -40.53 -25.99 -8.03
CA ILE A 4 -39.61 -26.55 -9.03
C ILE A 4 -40.17 -26.17 -10.41
N ARG A 5 -39.34 -25.62 -11.29
CA ARG A 5 -39.65 -25.56 -12.73
C ARG A 5 -38.64 -26.36 -13.52
N LEU A 6 -39.17 -27.50 -13.94
CA LEU A 6 -38.63 -28.43 -14.94
C LEU A 6 -38.84 -27.84 -16.34
N PHE A 7 -37.82 -27.76 -17.19
CA PHE A 7 -38.00 -27.55 -18.62
C PHE A 7 -37.50 -28.77 -19.41
N VAL A 8 -38.43 -29.26 -20.18
CA VAL A 8 -38.36 -30.45 -21.02
C VAL A 8 -37.62 -30.14 -22.31
N VAL A 9 -36.80 -31.11 -22.73
CA VAL A 9 -36.07 -31.19 -23.99
C VAL A 9 -37.04 -31.53 -25.11
N ALA A 10 -36.95 -30.85 -26.24
CA ALA A 10 -37.53 -31.28 -27.50
C ALA A 10 -36.42 -31.47 -28.53
N GLY A 11 -36.20 -32.70 -28.94
CA GLY A 11 -35.32 -33.07 -30.01
C GLY A 11 -35.94 -32.83 -31.38
N ILE A 12 -35.12 -32.45 -32.34
CA ILE A 12 -35.46 -32.52 -33.76
C ILE A 12 -34.30 -33.24 -34.47
N ALA A 13 -34.67 -34.42 -35.01
CA ALA A 13 -33.85 -35.17 -35.94
C ALA A 13 -34.12 -34.65 -37.37
N CYS A 14 -33.08 -34.42 -38.14
CA CYS A 14 -33.21 -34.27 -39.58
C CYS A 14 -32.08 -34.99 -40.32
N ALA A 15 -32.52 -35.64 -41.35
CA ALA A 15 -31.99 -36.72 -42.13
C ALA A 15 -30.70 -36.45 -42.93
N LEU A 16 -30.04 -37.57 -43.24
CA LEU A 16 -28.93 -37.76 -44.16
C LEU A 16 -29.19 -37.26 -45.59
N SER A 17 -28.18 -36.68 -46.17
CA SER A 17 -28.00 -36.62 -47.63
C SER A 17 -26.51 -36.87 -47.95
N ASP A 18 -26.29 -38.06 -48.50
CA ASP A 18 -24.99 -38.45 -49.13
C ASP A 18 -24.68 -37.60 -50.36
N ARG A 19 -23.47 -37.08 -50.41
CA ARG A 19 -22.81 -36.62 -51.64
C ARG A 19 -21.33 -36.91 -51.57
N PRO A 20 -20.76 -37.62 -52.54
CA PRO A 20 -19.31 -37.81 -52.57
C PRO A 20 -18.61 -36.54 -53.09
N ALA A 21 -17.76 -35.96 -52.28
CA ALA A 21 -16.92 -34.84 -52.66
C ALA A 21 -15.49 -35.32 -53.02
N ALA A 22 -15.07 -34.87 -54.16
CA ALA A 22 -13.75 -35.14 -54.74
C ALA A 22 -12.57 -34.75 -53.84
N ALA A 23 -11.56 -35.58 -53.83
CA ALA A 23 -10.30 -35.35 -53.16
C ALA A 23 -9.59 -34.12 -53.75
N GLN A 24 -9.46 -33.06 -52.94
CA GLN A 24 -8.51 -31.97 -53.14
C GLN A 24 -7.29 -32.21 -52.24
N THR A 25 -6.17 -32.51 -52.86
CA THR A 25 -4.86 -32.57 -52.25
C THR A 25 -4.48 -31.18 -51.67
N ALA A 26 -4.58 -31.05 -50.35
CA ALA A 26 -4.11 -29.86 -49.66
C ALA A 26 -2.59 -29.87 -49.55
N ALA A 27 -1.96 -28.81 -50.05
CA ALA A 27 -0.54 -28.54 -49.88
C ALA A 27 -0.14 -28.44 -48.39
N PRO A 28 1.07 -28.87 -48.02
CA PRO A 28 1.49 -28.81 -46.61
C PRO A 28 1.63 -27.37 -46.13
N LYS A 29 0.90 -27.03 -45.09
CA LYS A 29 1.00 -25.75 -44.38
C LYS A 29 2.40 -25.63 -43.75
N PRO A 30 3.10 -24.51 -43.90
CA PRO A 30 4.41 -24.34 -43.27
C PRO A 30 4.26 -24.36 -41.73
N PRO A 31 5.26 -24.92 -41.02
CA PRO A 31 5.19 -25.00 -39.56
C PRO A 31 5.19 -23.60 -38.95
N THR A 32 4.14 -23.30 -38.18
CA THR A 32 4.08 -22.09 -37.35
C THR A 32 5.20 -22.17 -36.31
N PRO A 33 6.06 -21.14 -36.15
CA PRO A 33 7.10 -21.17 -35.15
C PRO A 33 6.45 -21.20 -33.76
N LYS A 34 6.72 -22.26 -33.02
CA LYS A 34 6.35 -22.33 -31.59
C LYS A 34 7.23 -21.34 -30.83
N ILE A 35 6.76 -20.11 -30.66
CA ILE A 35 7.41 -19.15 -29.75
C ILE A 35 7.32 -19.74 -28.36
N SER A 36 8.46 -20.13 -27.81
CA SER A 36 8.53 -20.75 -26.48
C SER A 36 7.99 -19.79 -25.42
N THR A 37 7.27 -20.32 -24.44
CA THR A 37 6.68 -19.57 -23.33
C THR A 37 7.76 -18.75 -22.58
N ALA A 38 9.00 -19.25 -22.52
CA ALA A 38 10.15 -18.58 -21.94
C ALA A 38 10.52 -17.27 -22.68
N THR A 39 10.39 -17.25 -24.03
CA THR A 39 10.68 -16.04 -24.83
C THR A 39 9.60 -14.97 -24.63
N LYS A 40 8.33 -15.36 -24.43
CA LYS A 40 7.25 -14.43 -24.11
C LYS A 40 7.40 -13.84 -22.72
N GLN A 41 7.82 -14.64 -21.72
CA GLN A 41 8.07 -14.12 -20.36
C GLN A 41 9.23 -13.13 -20.34
N LYS A 42 10.35 -13.44 -21.00
CA LYS A 42 11.52 -12.54 -21.08
C LYS A 42 11.25 -11.24 -21.86
N ALA A 43 10.36 -11.28 -22.85
CA ALA A 43 9.91 -10.07 -23.57
C ALA A 43 8.95 -9.22 -22.73
N ALA A 44 8.11 -9.84 -21.90
CA ALA A 44 7.22 -9.13 -20.96
C ALA A 44 8.01 -8.42 -19.85
N GLU A 45 9.05 -9.06 -19.30
CA GLU A 45 9.95 -8.45 -18.31
C GLU A 45 10.71 -7.25 -18.88
N LYS A 46 11.07 -7.26 -20.15
CA LYS A 46 11.82 -6.18 -20.82
C LYS A 46 10.99 -4.91 -21.05
N ASN A 47 9.65 -5.00 -20.97
CA ASN A 47 8.72 -3.88 -21.21
C ASN A 47 7.99 -3.41 -19.92
N THR A 48 8.33 -3.95 -18.75
CA THR A 48 7.70 -3.54 -17.51
C THR A 48 8.33 -2.24 -17.01
N ASN A 49 7.50 -1.23 -16.76
CA ASN A 49 7.95 0.04 -16.20
C ASN A 49 8.65 -0.22 -14.84
N PRO A 50 9.94 0.14 -14.67
CA PRO A 50 10.67 -0.07 -13.42
C PRO A 50 9.96 0.51 -12.19
N ASP A 51 9.31 1.65 -12.36
CA ASP A 51 8.55 2.28 -11.29
C ASP A 51 7.33 1.45 -10.87
N ALA A 52 6.67 0.77 -11.81
CA ALA A 52 5.57 -0.13 -11.50
C ALA A 52 6.04 -1.36 -10.70
N LEU A 53 7.23 -1.88 -11.00
CA LEU A 53 7.81 -3.00 -10.25
C LEU A 53 8.12 -2.60 -8.80
N VAL A 54 8.68 -1.41 -8.59
CA VAL A 54 8.98 -0.88 -7.25
C VAL A 54 7.68 -0.71 -6.44
N LEU A 55 6.62 -0.18 -7.06
CA LEU A 55 5.33 -0.02 -6.39
C LEU A 55 4.65 -1.38 -6.11
N ALA A 56 4.79 -2.35 -7.00
CA ALA A 56 4.30 -3.71 -6.76
C ALA A 56 5.05 -4.41 -5.63
N ASP A 57 6.38 -4.23 -5.52
CA ASP A 57 7.16 -4.74 -4.39
C ASP A 57 6.73 -4.08 -3.08
N PHE A 58 6.51 -2.76 -3.08
CA PHE A 58 5.97 -2.07 -1.93
C PHE A 58 4.63 -2.67 -1.49
N GLN A 59 3.67 -2.83 -2.43
CA GLN A 59 2.36 -3.42 -2.11
C GLN A 59 2.51 -4.82 -1.54
N LYS A 60 3.33 -5.67 -2.13
CA LYS A 60 3.61 -7.03 -1.62
C LYS A 60 4.13 -7.01 -0.16
N ARG A 61 4.98 -6.05 0.19
CA ARG A 61 5.51 -5.90 1.56
C ARG A 61 4.45 -5.41 2.53
N ILE A 62 3.58 -4.50 2.09
CA ILE A 62 2.41 -4.07 2.88
C ILE A 62 1.47 -5.25 3.10
N ASP A 63 1.17 -6.05 2.08
CA ASP A 63 0.30 -7.23 2.21
C ASP A 63 0.89 -8.27 3.18
N ALA A 64 2.21 -8.48 3.13
CA ALA A 64 2.91 -9.34 4.08
C ALA A 64 2.82 -8.82 5.52
N TYR A 65 2.95 -7.51 5.73
CA TYR A 65 2.72 -6.89 7.02
C TYR A 65 1.28 -7.09 7.50
N MET A 66 0.29 -6.84 6.62
CA MET A 66 -1.12 -7.01 6.96
C MET A 66 -1.50 -8.45 7.29
N ALA A 67 -0.81 -9.42 6.70
CA ALA A 67 -0.97 -10.82 7.11
C ALA A 67 -0.52 -11.06 8.57
N ILE A 68 0.61 -10.47 8.97
CA ILE A 68 1.10 -10.50 10.36
C ILE A 68 0.13 -9.77 11.29
N HIS A 69 -0.31 -8.57 10.90
CA HIS A 69 -1.28 -7.78 11.66
C HIS A 69 -2.56 -8.59 11.93
N LYS A 70 -3.16 -9.14 10.86
CA LYS A 70 -4.38 -9.94 10.94
C LYS A 70 -4.23 -11.17 11.85
N GLU A 71 -3.09 -11.83 11.79
CA GLU A 71 -2.83 -13.00 12.65
C GLU A 71 -2.64 -12.56 14.13
N ALA A 72 -1.92 -11.45 14.35
CA ALA A 72 -1.76 -10.87 15.69
C ALA A 72 -3.10 -10.40 16.28
N ALA A 73 -4.00 -9.87 15.46
CA ALA A 73 -5.33 -9.44 15.89
C ALA A 73 -6.20 -10.62 16.38
N LYS A 74 -6.12 -11.79 15.73
CA LYS A 74 -6.84 -13.00 16.16
C LYS A 74 -6.41 -13.50 17.54
N GLY A 75 -5.16 -13.26 17.93
CA GLY A 75 -4.60 -13.71 19.20
C GLY A 75 -5.07 -12.92 20.44
N GLY A 76 -5.99 -11.97 20.30
CA GLY A 76 -6.48 -11.15 21.39
C GLY A 76 -7.97 -10.87 21.33
N PRO A 77 -8.53 -10.21 22.35
CA PRO A 77 -9.91 -9.77 22.30
C PRO A 77 -10.09 -8.80 21.11
N PRO A 78 -11.23 -8.89 20.39
CA PRO A 78 -11.50 -7.97 19.31
C PRO A 78 -11.52 -6.52 19.82
N LEU A 79 -11.00 -5.60 19.04
CA LEU A 79 -11.16 -4.18 19.26
C LEU A 79 -12.67 -3.88 19.27
N LYS A 80 -13.22 -3.57 20.44
CA LYS A 80 -14.60 -3.16 20.58
C LYS A 80 -14.69 -1.66 20.36
N GLU A 81 -15.77 -1.22 19.75
CA GLU A 81 -16.11 0.20 19.76
C GLU A 81 -16.28 0.66 21.21
N THR A 82 -15.45 1.57 21.66
CA THR A 82 -15.47 2.12 22.99
C THR A 82 -15.01 3.57 22.95
N ASN A 83 -15.62 4.41 23.78
CA ASN A 83 -15.17 5.77 24.00
C ASN A 83 -14.23 5.89 25.23
N ASN A 84 -13.82 4.76 25.82
CA ASN A 84 -12.92 4.74 26.96
C ASN A 84 -11.45 4.73 26.48
N PRO A 85 -10.69 5.83 26.67
CA PRO A 85 -9.30 5.93 26.20
C PRO A 85 -8.38 4.85 26.81
N ALA A 86 -8.63 4.42 28.04
CA ALA A 86 -7.83 3.40 28.71
C ALA A 86 -8.02 2.02 28.07
N GLU A 87 -9.24 1.68 27.67
CA GLU A 87 -9.52 0.43 26.96
C GLU A 87 -8.90 0.44 25.56
N ILE A 88 -9.01 1.56 24.84
CA ILE A 88 -8.37 1.75 23.52
C ILE A 88 -6.87 1.54 23.67
N LYS A 89 -6.23 2.21 24.63
CA LYS A 89 -4.79 2.07 24.85
C LYS A 89 -4.39 0.65 25.20
N THR A 90 -5.14 -0.02 26.05
CA THR A 90 -4.87 -1.41 26.45
C THR A 90 -4.93 -2.35 25.25
N ALA A 91 -5.94 -2.19 24.39
CA ALA A 91 -6.09 -2.98 23.18
C ALA A 91 -4.95 -2.72 22.16
N GLN A 92 -4.57 -1.45 21.96
CA GLN A 92 -3.46 -1.05 21.12
C GLN A 92 -2.12 -1.64 21.60
N ASP A 93 -1.84 -1.52 22.92
CA ASP A 93 -0.62 -2.03 23.52
C ASP A 93 -0.52 -3.56 23.37
N ALA A 94 -1.63 -4.28 23.58
CA ALA A 94 -1.70 -5.72 23.44
C ALA A 94 -1.51 -6.18 21.98
N LEU A 95 -2.15 -5.51 21.01
CA LEU A 95 -1.94 -5.81 19.58
C LEU A 95 -0.51 -5.48 19.17
N GLY A 96 -0.01 -4.31 19.55
CA GLY A 96 1.36 -3.89 19.29
C GLY A 96 2.41 -4.84 19.86
N ALA A 97 2.18 -5.39 21.05
CA ALA A 97 3.08 -6.40 21.65
C ALA A 97 3.13 -7.68 20.81
N ARG A 98 1.99 -8.17 20.33
CA ARG A 98 1.93 -9.37 19.47
C ARG A 98 2.60 -9.14 18.11
N ILE A 99 2.36 -7.98 17.48
CA ILE A 99 3.02 -7.63 16.21
C ILE A 99 4.53 -7.53 16.41
N ARG A 100 5.01 -6.88 17.49
CA ARG A 100 6.44 -6.81 17.81
C ARG A 100 7.05 -8.19 18.00
N ALA A 101 6.36 -9.10 18.67
CA ALA A 101 6.83 -10.47 18.84
C ALA A 101 6.94 -11.20 17.48
N ALA A 102 5.94 -11.08 16.61
CA ALA A 102 5.95 -11.67 15.28
C ALA A 102 7.00 -11.03 14.34
N ARG A 103 7.42 -9.78 14.62
CA ARG A 103 8.39 -9.00 13.86
C ARG A 103 9.65 -8.68 14.67
N ALA A 104 10.09 -9.58 15.53
CA ALA A 104 11.22 -9.31 16.43
C ALA A 104 12.54 -8.97 15.70
N THR A 105 12.71 -9.45 14.48
CA THR A 105 13.89 -9.21 13.63
C THR A 105 13.71 -8.06 12.64
N ALA A 106 12.55 -7.37 12.65
CA ALA A 106 12.27 -6.32 11.69
C ALA A 106 13.22 -5.13 11.81
N LYS A 107 13.65 -4.62 10.68
CA LYS A 107 14.62 -3.51 10.55
C LYS A 107 14.04 -2.39 9.70
N ALA A 108 14.59 -1.20 9.85
CA ALA A 108 14.32 -0.08 8.95
C ALA A 108 14.69 -0.45 7.51
N GLY A 109 13.77 -0.24 6.58
CA GLY A 109 13.92 -0.60 5.18
C GLY A 109 13.39 -1.98 4.81
N ASP A 110 12.83 -2.76 5.73
CA ASP A 110 12.21 -4.05 5.40
C ASP A 110 10.96 -3.87 4.52
N ILE A 111 10.22 -2.79 4.71
CA ILE A 111 9.10 -2.40 3.85
C ILE A 111 9.53 -1.27 2.92
N MET A 112 10.11 -0.23 3.47
CA MET A 112 10.64 0.92 2.74
C MET A 112 12.09 0.66 2.32
N THR A 113 12.30 -0.27 1.35
CA THR A 113 13.65 -0.53 0.80
C THR A 113 14.25 0.75 0.19
N PRO A 114 15.57 0.83 -0.02
CA PRO A 114 16.19 2.00 -0.64
C PRO A 114 15.55 2.42 -1.97
N GLU A 115 15.15 1.44 -2.80
CA GLU A 115 14.47 1.67 -4.07
C GLU A 115 13.08 2.29 -3.87
N ILE A 116 12.31 1.75 -2.92
CA ILE A 116 10.99 2.25 -2.54
C ILE A 116 11.13 3.66 -1.94
N GLN A 117 12.08 3.88 -1.03
CA GLN A 117 12.35 5.20 -0.46
C GLN A 117 12.65 6.24 -1.55
N ASN A 118 13.51 5.89 -2.52
CA ASN A 118 13.83 6.77 -3.64
C ASN A 118 12.60 7.05 -4.51
N LYS A 119 11.75 6.04 -4.74
CA LYS A 119 10.50 6.24 -5.46
C LYS A 119 9.55 7.18 -4.70
N PHE A 120 9.41 7.00 -3.41
CA PHE A 120 8.54 7.85 -2.57
C PHE A 120 9.03 9.31 -2.55
N ARG A 121 10.33 9.56 -2.39
CA ARG A 121 10.89 10.92 -2.50
C ARG A 121 10.56 11.56 -3.87
N ARG A 122 10.65 10.79 -4.96
CA ARG A 122 10.26 11.28 -6.30
C ARG A 122 8.77 11.55 -6.42
N LEU A 123 7.90 10.76 -5.80
CA LEU A 123 6.45 10.98 -5.80
C LEU A 123 6.08 12.22 -4.99
N MET A 124 6.78 12.50 -3.89
CA MET A 124 6.56 13.67 -3.06
C MET A 124 7.16 14.94 -3.64
N TYR A 125 8.25 14.83 -4.41
CA TYR A 125 9.02 15.97 -4.93
C TYR A 125 8.16 16.96 -5.76
N PRO A 126 7.30 16.56 -6.69
CA PRO A 126 6.48 17.49 -7.46
C PRO A 126 5.55 18.34 -6.59
N VAL A 127 5.05 17.75 -5.50
CA VAL A 127 4.17 18.45 -4.55
C VAL A 127 4.93 19.52 -3.79
N VAL A 128 6.11 19.15 -3.28
CA VAL A 128 6.92 20.07 -2.47
C VAL A 128 7.65 21.13 -3.29
N THR A 129 7.71 20.98 -4.62
CA THR A 129 8.37 21.95 -5.52
C THR A 129 7.40 22.72 -6.42
N ALA A 130 6.11 22.34 -6.43
CA ALA A 130 5.11 23.05 -7.21
C ALA A 130 5.00 24.53 -6.78
N PRO A 131 4.80 25.45 -7.72
CA PRO A 131 4.48 26.83 -7.38
C PRO A 131 3.14 26.87 -6.62
N ALA A 132 3.05 27.72 -5.62
CA ALA A 132 1.80 27.95 -4.90
C ALA A 132 0.70 28.45 -5.83
N PRO A 133 -0.59 28.20 -5.54
CA PRO A 133 -1.73 28.75 -6.29
C PRO A 133 -1.63 30.28 -6.45
N GLN A 134 -2.15 30.81 -7.57
CA GLN A 134 -2.15 32.24 -7.83
C GLN A 134 -2.82 33.00 -6.67
N GLY A 135 -2.13 34.01 -6.15
CA GLY A 135 -2.58 34.82 -5.02
C GLY A 135 -1.69 34.70 -3.76
N THR A 136 -0.88 33.70 -3.68
CA THR A 136 0.16 33.55 -2.62
C THR A 136 1.50 34.05 -3.15
N ALA A 137 1.76 35.33 -2.99
CA ALA A 137 2.94 36.00 -3.55
C ALA A 137 4.23 35.24 -3.19
N GLY A 138 4.87 34.60 -4.18
CA GLY A 138 6.21 34.03 -4.10
C GLY A 138 6.40 32.79 -3.23
N ARG A 139 5.34 32.22 -2.64
CA ARG A 139 5.41 30.96 -1.89
C ARG A 139 5.36 29.76 -2.84
N THR A 140 6.14 28.74 -2.51
CA THR A 140 6.05 27.43 -3.14
C THR A 140 5.33 26.49 -2.19
N VAL A 141 4.68 25.44 -2.70
CA VAL A 141 4.07 24.40 -1.86
C VAL A 141 5.11 23.81 -0.88
N LYS A 142 6.39 23.81 -1.28
CA LYS A 142 7.50 23.45 -0.39
C LYS A 142 7.62 24.38 0.82
N ALA A 143 7.44 25.68 0.64
CA ALA A 143 7.50 26.65 1.73
C ALA A 143 6.32 26.43 2.69
N ASP A 144 5.11 26.23 2.14
CA ASP A 144 3.91 26.00 2.94
C ASP A 144 3.99 24.66 3.71
N VAL A 145 4.42 23.58 3.07
CA VAL A 145 4.67 22.29 3.73
C VAL A 145 5.75 22.43 4.81
N LYS A 146 6.81 23.16 4.53
CA LYS A 146 7.89 23.37 5.50
C LYS A 146 7.43 24.20 6.70
N GLU A 147 6.61 25.22 6.46
CA GLU A 147 6.04 26.07 7.51
C GLU A 147 5.06 25.26 8.36
N GLU A 148 4.11 24.53 7.74
CA GLU A 148 3.18 23.61 8.42
C GLU A 148 3.92 22.56 9.27
N LEU A 149 5.01 21.98 8.74
CA LEU A 149 5.83 21.03 9.51
C LEU A 149 6.58 21.69 10.66
N LYS A 150 6.96 22.96 10.51
CA LYS A 150 7.61 23.75 11.55
C LYS A 150 6.60 24.09 12.64
N GLU A 151 5.44 24.61 12.29
CA GLU A 151 4.32 24.91 13.19
C GLU A 151 3.91 23.66 13.99
N ASN A 152 3.65 22.55 13.33
CA ASN A 152 3.37 21.25 13.96
C ASN A 152 4.49 20.79 14.92
N SER A 153 5.76 21.16 14.63
CA SER A 153 6.90 20.82 15.49
C SER A 153 6.99 21.73 16.71
N GLU A 154 6.62 23.01 16.56
CA GLU A 154 6.58 24.00 17.64
C GLU A 154 5.40 23.75 18.58
N GLU A 155 4.20 23.57 18.04
CA GLU A 155 3.02 23.18 18.82
C GLU A 155 3.27 21.94 19.67
N ARG A 156 3.88 20.89 19.09
CA ARG A 156 4.26 19.69 19.84
C ARG A 156 5.24 19.96 20.98
N LYS A 157 6.15 20.91 20.82
CA LYS A 157 7.09 21.28 21.89
C LYS A 157 6.41 22.07 22.99
N GLU A 158 5.51 22.97 22.61
CA GLU A 158 4.73 23.79 23.54
C GLU A 158 3.75 22.93 24.35
N GLU A 159 3.14 21.91 23.72
CA GLU A 159 2.26 20.94 24.38
C GLU A 159 3.01 19.88 25.20
N GLY A 160 4.33 19.97 25.30
CA GLY A 160 5.17 19.02 26.05
C GLY A 160 5.30 17.64 25.39
N GLY A 161 5.05 17.57 24.10
CA GLY A 161 5.13 16.33 23.31
C GLY A 161 6.52 15.73 23.30
N LYS A 162 6.60 14.43 23.55
CA LYS A 162 7.87 13.69 23.52
C LYS A 162 8.40 13.51 22.12
N PRO A 163 9.72 13.45 21.92
CA PRO A 163 10.30 13.09 20.63
C PRO A 163 9.76 11.72 20.17
N VAL A 164 9.32 11.65 18.91
CA VAL A 164 8.90 10.38 18.31
C VAL A 164 10.14 9.55 17.97
N PRO A 165 10.30 8.35 18.55
CA PRO A 165 11.44 7.50 18.24
C PRO A 165 11.31 6.94 16.82
N LEU A 166 12.23 7.32 15.92
CA LEU A 166 12.29 6.74 14.56
C LEU A 166 12.92 5.35 14.59
N LYS A 167 12.15 4.40 15.05
CA LYS A 167 12.55 3.00 15.11
C LYS A 167 11.39 2.11 14.73
N VAL A 168 11.66 1.09 13.91
CA VAL A 168 10.67 0.06 13.55
C VAL A 168 10.17 -0.64 14.79
N ASN A 169 8.89 -0.91 14.84
CA ASN A 169 8.17 -1.50 15.98
C ASN A 169 8.11 -0.61 17.25
N ALA A 170 8.64 0.63 17.21
CA ALA A 170 8.46 1.55 18.34
C ALA A 170 6.99 1.98 18.46
N THR A 171 6.52 2.11 19.69
CA THR A 171 5.20 2.70 19.95
C THR A 171 5.24 4.19 19.65
N TYR A 172 4.23 4.69 18.95
CA TYR A 172 4.05 6.13 18.78
C TYR A 172 3.58 6.71 20.11
N PRO A 173 4.21 7.80 20.62
CA PRO A 173 3.85 8.38 21.90
C PRO A 173 2.38 8.86 21.92
N SER A 174 1.56 8.36 22.84
CA SER A 174 0.15 8.70 22.93
C SER A 174 -0.13 10.09 23.48
N ASP A 175 0.87 10.68 24.12
CA ASP A 175 0.87 12.04 24.66
C ASP A 175 1.47 13.07 23.68
N THR A 176 1.76 12.63 22.46
CA THR A 176 2.29 13.50 21.40
C THR A 176 1.23 13.65 20.31
N PRO A 177 0.81 14.88 19.99
CA PRO A 177 -0.13 15.12 18.92
C PRO A 177 0.32 14.50 17.61
N LEU A 178 -0.62 13.94 16.85
CA LEU A 178 -0.34 13.40 15.53
C LEU A 178 -0.13 14.56 14.54
N PRO A 179 1.05 14.69 13.91
CA PRO A 179 1.27 15.75 12.96
C PRO A 179 0.36 15.56 11.75
N THR A 180 -0.17 16.65 11.26
CA THR A 180 -0.95 16.68 10.02
C THR A 180 -0.03 16.34 8.84
N THR A 181 -0.51 15.50 7.93
CA THR A 181 0.19 15.25 6.67
C THR A 181 -0.55 15.98 5.56
N PRO A 182 0.09 16.88 4.83
CA PRO A 182 -0.55 17.64 3.78
C PRO A 182 -1.29 16.73 2.79
N PRO A 183 -2.57 16.99 2.47
CA PRO A 183 -3.35 16.14 1.57
C PRO A 183 -2.71 15.94 0.20
N GLN A 184 -2.04 16.97 -0.30
CA GLN A 184 -1.33 16.94 -1.59
C GLN A 184 -0.21 15.89 -1.60
N VAL A 185 0.46 15.65 -0.47
CA VAL A 185 1.47 14.60 -0.34
C VAL A 185 0.80 13.24 -0.40
N LEU A 186 -0.30 13.06 0.34
CA LEU A 186 -1.03 11.79 0.41
C LEU A 186 -1.60 11.36 -0.95
N MET A 187 -2.08 12.32 -1.76
CA MET A 187 -2.65 12.05 -3.08
C MET A 187 -1.65 11.43 -4.07
N ASN A 188 -0.36 11.65 -3.87
CA ASN A 188 0.69 11.14 -4.76
C ASN A 188 1.31 9.83 -4.26
N LEU A 189 1.00 9.42 -3.03
CA LEU A 189 1.51 8.17 -2.46
C LEU A 189 0.58 7.00 -2.76
N PRO A 190 1.10 5.77 -2.82
CA PRO A 190 0.28 4.57 -2.93
C PRO A 190 -0.72 4.49 -1.77
N LYS A 191 -1.93 4.03 -2.06
CA LYS A 191 -2.94 3.85 -1.01
C LYS A 191 -2.51 2.76 -0.05
N LEU A 192 -2.75 3.01 1.23
CA LEU A 192 -2.57 2.03 2.30
C LEU A 192 -3.91 1.39 2.69
N PRO A 193 -3.90 0.19 3.29
CA PRO A 193 -5.05 -0.36 4.02
C PRO A 193 -5.47 0.58 5.17
N GLU A 194 -6.73 0.48 5.59
CA GLU A 194 -7.32 1.35 6.62
C GLU A 194 -6.59 1.31 7.97
N GLN A 195 -5.93 0.18 8.28
CA GLN A 195 -5.14 0.01 9.49
C GLN A 195 -3.81 0.77 9.47
N LEU A 196 -3.40 1.27 8.31
CA LEU A 196 -2.12 1.96 8.14
C LEU A 196 -2.32 3.39 7.66
N GLU A 197 -1.45 4.26 8.12
CA GLU A 197 -1.44 5.66 7.69
C GLU A 197 -0.02 6.18 7.43
N TYR A 198 0.09 7.15 6.53
CA TYR A 198 1.29 7.94 6.39
C TYR A 198 1.26 9.13 7.36
N ARG A 199 2.38 9.37 8.03
CA ARG A 199 2.60 10.58 8.82
C ARG A 199 3.96 11.19 8.51
N ILE A 200 4.04 12.51 8.53
CA ILE A 200 5.32 13.22 8.43
C ILE A 200 5.72 13.65 9.84
N VAL A 201 6.84 13.12 10.32
CA VAL A 201 7.40 13.46 11.63
C VAL A 201 8.73 14.16 11.43
N GLY A 202 8.75 15.46 11.61
CA GLY A 202 9.87 16.30 11.22
C GLY A 202 10.10 16.20 9.71
N LYS A 203 11.25 15.69 9.29
CA LYS A 203 11.59 15.49 7.87
C LYS A 203 11.31 14.07 7.37
N ASN A 204 10.76 13.20 8.21
CA ASN A 204 10.67 11.77 7.92
C ASN A 204 9.22 11.39 7.63
N LEU A 205 9.01 10.57 6.58
CA LEU A 205 7.72 9.94 6.31
C LEU A 205 7.70 8.60 7.03
N ILE A 206 6.74 8.39 7.92
CA ILE A 206 6.53 7.12 8.60
C ILE A 206 5.27 6.42 8.08
N ILE A 207 5.25 5.10 8.14
CA ILE A 207 4.04 4.29 8.11
C ILE A 207 3.72 3.92 9.55
N ARG A 208 2.53 4.31 10.01
CA ARG A 208 2.04 3.98 11.34
C ARG A 208 0.88 3.01 11.22
N ASP A 209 0.87 1.99 12.07
CA ASP A 209 -0.29 1.15 12.33
C ASP A 209 -1.16 1.85 13.37
N VAL A 210 -2.39 2.18 13.00
CA VAL A 210 -3.31 2.95 13.87
C VAL A 210 -3.92 2.10 14.97
N GLU A 211 -4.16 0.81 14.70
CA GLU A 211 -4.76 -0.11 15.65
C GLU A 211 -3.74 -0.63 16.69
N ALA A 212 -2.47 -0.77 16.29
CA ALA A 212 -1.39 -1.21 17.17
C ALA A 212 -0.58 -0.05 17.76
N ASN A 213 -0.80 1.17 17.27
CA ASN A 213 -0.07 2.38 17.63
C ASN A 213 1.47 2.22 17.54
N ILE A 214 1.95 1.61 16.46
CA ILE A 214 3.39 1.38 16.24
C ILE A 214 3.86 1.94 14.90
N ILE A 215 5.16 2.27 14.85
CA ILE A 215 5.85 2.64 13.61
C ILE A 215 6.21 1.34 12.87
N VAL A 216 5.64 1.15 11.70
CA VAL A 216 5.84 -0.05 10.88
C VAL A 216 7.16 0.00 10.11
N ASP A 217 7.43 1.14 9.47
CA ASP A 217 8.68 1.49 8.79
C ASP A 217 8.69 2.99 8.45
N PHE A 218 9.79 3.51 7.93
CA PHE A 218 9.91 4.93 7.62
C PHE A 218 10.91 5.24 6.50
N VAL A 219 10.72 6.42 5.89
CA VAL A 219 11.65 7.03 4.93
C VAL A 219 12.34 8.21 5.63
N PRO A 220 13.62 8.11 5.94
CA PRO A 220 14.36 9.21 6.54
C PRO A 220 14.55 10.35 5.52
N ASN A 221 14.49 11.61 6.00
CA ASN A 221 14.66 12.81 5.17
C ASN A 221 13.81 12.79 3.89
N ALA A 222 12.55 12.38 4.03
CA ALA A 222 11.59 12.32 2.92
C ALA A 222 11.22 13.71 2.40
N VAL A 223 11.19 14.70 3.29
CA VAL A 223 10.97 16.13 3.00
C VAL A 223 12.26 16.88 3.27
N GLN A 224 12.90 17.37 2.21
CA GLN A 224 14.15 18.16 2.25
C GLN A 224 13.89 19.65 2.10
#